data_248d56cc2e45f95795ac8eb779e77955
#
_entry.id   248d56cc2e45f95795ac8eb779e77955
#
_cell.length_a   1.000
_cell.length_b   1.000
_cell.length_c   1.000
_cell.angle_alpha   90.00
_cell.angle_beta   90.00
_cell.angle_gamma   90.00
#
_symmetry.space_group_name_H-M   'P 1'
#
loop_
_entity.id
_entity.type
_entity.pdbx_description
1 polymer ?
#
loop_
_entity_poly.entity_id
_entity_poly.type
_entity_poly.pdbx_seq_one_letter_code
_entity_poly.pdbx_strand_id
1 'polypeptide(L)'
;MDRESKPGDSGPAETTNSVLEVFQALSHPVRLEICQLLIAREYSVGELCEILDLKQYAVSQQLAVLRKAEIVETQRDARHVIYFLSNDKVRRILRVSIANLARPAEQADVAEIDKKQQAGAFARVR
;
A
#
# COMPACT_ATOMS: atom_id res chain seq x y z
N MET A 1 28.48 22.05 -10.29
CA MET A 1 28.38 21.62 -10.11
C MET A 1 27.99 20.88 -9.80
N ASP A 2 28.15 20.59 -9.60
CA ASP A 2 28.00 19.92 -9.39
C ASP A 2 27.50 19.26 -8.87
N ARG A 3 27.21 19.19 -8.68
CA ARG A 3 26.82 18.51 -8.17
C ARG A 3 26.58 17.55 -8.31
N GLU A 4 26.94 17.18 -8.25
CA GLU A 4 26.79 16.17 -8.52
C GLU A 4 26.54 15.40 -7.66
N SER A 5 25.68 14.95 -7.70
CA SER A 5 25.42 14.27 -6.60
C SER A 5 25.88 12.93 -6.65
N LYS A 6 26.32 12.38 -5.56
CA LYS A 6 26.69 11.06 -5.48
C LYS A 6 25.52 10.21 -5.33
N PRO A 7 25.57 8.98 -5.73
CA PRO A 7 24.48 8.05 -5.50
C PRO A 7 24.21 7.96 -4.02
N GLY A 8 23.03 8.08 -3.63
CA GLY A 8 22.69 8.00 -2.24
C GLY A 8 22.86 9.29 -1.49
N ASP A 9 23.37 10.28 -2.17
CA ASP A 9 23.57 11.56 -1.54
C ASP A 9 22.57 12.54 -2.10
N SER A 10 21.33 12.36 -1.76
CA SER A 10 20.29 13.22 -2.25
C SER A 10 20.20 14.47 -1.43
N GLY A 11 19.93 15.56 -2.09
CA GLY A 11 19.69 16.78 -1.36
C GLY A 11 18.32 16.77 -0.71
N PRO A 12 18.08 17.75 0.16
CA PRO A 12 16.78 17.79 0.84
C PRO A 12 15.60 17.85 -0.10
N ALA A 13 15.75 18.56 -1.22
CA ALA A 13 14.65 18.67 -2.16
C ALA A 13 14.34 17.33 -2.79
N GLU A 14 15.36 16.58 -3.14
CA GLU A 14 15.13 15.27 -3.74
C GLU A 14 14.50 14.32 -2.74
N THR A 15 14.96 14.37 -1.51
CA THR A 15 14.36 13.54 -0.48
C THR A 15 12.89 13.87 -0.29
N THR A 16 12.58 15.16 -0.26
CA THR A 16 11.21 15.58 -0.10
C THR A 16 10.34 15.10 -1.25
N ASN A 17 10.86 15.20 -2.47
CA ASN A 17 10.09 14.76 -3.62
C ASN A 17 9.83 13.26 -3.58
N SER A 18 10.82 12.51 -3.16
CA SER A 18 10.64 11.07 -3.05
C SER A 18 9.59 10.72 -2.02
N VAL A 19 9.60 11.42 -0.90
CA VAL A 19 8.60 11.18 0.13
C VAL A 19 7.22 11.54 -0.38
N LEU A 20 7.12 12.64 -1.09
CA LEU A 20 5.84 13.05 -1.65
C LEU A 20 5.30 12.01 -2.61
N GLU A 21 6.16 11.47 -3.45
CA GLU A 21 5.73 10.45 -4.39
C GLU A 21 5.14 9.24 -3.68
N VAL A 22 5.78 8.84 -2.59
CA VAL A 22 5.28 7.72 -1.83
C VAL A 22 3.92 8.03 -1.23
N PHE A 23 3.79 9.19 -0.60
CA PHE A 23 2.52 9.54 0.01
C PHE A 23 1.42 9.72 -1.02
N GLN A 24 1.76 10.29 -2.17
CA GLN A 24 0.78 10.42 -3.22
C GLN A 24 0.32 9.07 -3.73
N ALA A 25 1.26 8.14 -3.88
CA ALA A 25 0.90 6.81 -4.32
C ALA A 25 0.01 6.10 -3.31
N LEU A 26 0.23 6.35 -2.03
CA LEU A 26 -0.57 5.72 -0.99
C LEU A 26 -1.91 6.42 -0.76
N SER A 27 -2.08 7.59 -1.31
CA SER A 27 -3.25 8.41 -1.03
C SER A 27 -4.38 8.08 -1.97
N HIS A 28 -4.78 6.82 -1.98
CA HIS A 28 -5.86 6.34 -2.83
C HIS A 28 -6.40 5.08 -2.17
N PRO A 29 -7.71 4.97 -2.03
CA PRO A 29 -8.27 3.87 -1.24
C PRO A 29 -7.85 2.49 -1.73
N VAL A 30 -7.91 2.26 -3.04
CA VAL A 30 -7.56 0.94 -3.55
C VAL A 30 -6.08 0.67 -3.38
N ARG A 31 -5.24 1.67 -3.66
CA ARG A 31 -3.81 1.46 -3.52
C ARG A 31 -3.42 1.20 -2.08
N LEU A 32 -4.04 1.94 -1.16
CA LEU A 32 -3.75 1.72 0.24
C LEU A 32 -4.19 0.32 0.66
N GLU A 33 -5.35 -0.09 0.19
CA GLU A 33 -5.86 -1.41 0.52
C GLU A 33 -4.95 -2.51 -0.02
N ILE A 34 -4.47 -2.35 -1.25
CA ILE A 34 -3.53 -3.30 -1.81
C ILE A 34 -2.29 -3.39 -0.94
N CYS A 35 -1.74 -2.27 -0.54
CA CYS A 35 -0.55 -2.29 0.28
C CYS A 35 -0.79 -2.96 1.62
N GLN A 36 -1.95 -2.75 2.21
CA GLN A 36 -2.27 -3.41 3.46
C GLN A 36 -2.32 -4.92 3.30
N LEU A 37 -2.87 -5.37 2.18
CA LEU A 37 -2.88 -6.80 1.90
C LEU A 37 -1.47 -7.34 1.72
N LEU A 38 -0.65 -6.57 1.01
CA LEU A 38 0.71 -7.03 0.71
C LEU A 38 1.64 -6.98 1.92
N ILE A 39 1.25 -6.29 2.98
CA ILE A 39 2.00 -6.38 4.21
C ILE A 39 1.97 -7.80 4.74
N ALA A 40 0.83 -8.46 4.61
CA ALA A 40 0.66 -9.79 5.17
C ALA A 40 1.36 -10.85 4.32
N ARG A 41 1.23 -10.76 3.00
CA ARG A 41 1.86 -11.73 2.13
C ARG A 41 1.78 -11.28 0.69
N GLU A 42 2.37 -12.06 -0.19
CA GLU A 42 2.34 -11.81 -1.62
C GLU A 42 0.98 -12.22 -2.20
N TYR A 43 0.62 -11.59 -3.31
CA TYR A 43 -0.62 -11.90 -3.99
C TYR A 43 -0.43 -11.77 -5.48
N SER A 44 -1.15 -12.59 -6.22
CA SER A 44 -1.26 -12.41 -7.67
C SER A 44 -2.34 -11.38 -7.95
N VAL A 45 -2.36 -10.91 -9.20
CA VAL A 45 -3.41 -9.97 -9.60
C VAL A 45 -4.78 -10.61 -9.45
N GLY A 46 -4.89 -11.87 -9.83
CA GLY A 46 -6.17 -12.54 -9.70
C GLY A 46 -6.68 -12.59 -8.28
N GLU A 47 -5.78 -12.89 -7.35
CA GLU A 47 -6.18 -12.92 -5.95
C GLU A 47 -6.61 -11.55 -5.47
N LEU A 48 -5.88 -10.52 -5.87
CA LEU A 48 -6.26 -9.17 -5.48
C LEU A 48 -7.62 -8.78 -6.05
N CYS A 49 -7.87 -9.17 -7.29
CA CYS A 49 -9.16 -8.88 -7.89
C CYS A 49 -10.30 -9.51 -7.11
N GLU A 50 -10.10 -10.73 -6.67
CA GLU A 50 -11.13 -11.41 -5.91
C GLU A 50 -11.37 -10.76 -4.55
N ILE A 51 -10.29 -10.46 -3.87
CA ILE A 51 -10.41 -9.88 -2.54
C ILE A 51 -11.03 -8.49 -2.60
N LEU A 52 -10.59 -7.69 -3.58
CA LEU A 52 -11.08 -6.33 -3.68
C LEU A 52 -12.37 -6.21 -4.45
N ASP A 53 -12.78 -7.28 -5.11
CA ASP A 53 -13.97 -7.27 -5.94
C ASP A 53 -13.89 -6.20 -7.01
N LEU A 54 -12.78 -6.21 -7.72
CA LEU A 54 -12.53 -5.24 -8.77
C LEU A 54 -12.09 -5.97 -10.03
N LYS A 55 -12.29 -5.32 -11.15
CA LYS A 55 -11.87 -5.88 -12.42
C LYS A 55 -10.37 -5.80 -12.56
N GLN A 56 -9.84 -6.71 -13.36
CA GLN A 56 -8.39 -6.82 -13.47
C GLN A 56 -7.75 -5.53 -13.96
N TYR A 57 -8.38 -4.87 -14.92
CA TYR A 57 -7.73 -3.67 -15.44
C TYR A 57 -7.67 -2.57 -14.37
N ALA A 58 -8.64 -2.53 -13.48
CA ALA A 58 -8.63 -1.54 -12.42
C ALA A 58 -7.52 -1.83 -11.42
N VAL A 59 -7.39 -3.10 -11.03
CA VAL A 59 -6.34 -3.48 -10.09
C VAL A 59 -4.97 -3.27 -10.73
N SER A 60 -4.83 -3.66 -11.99
CA SER A 60 -3.55 -3.54 -12.67
C SER A 60 -3.11 -2.08 -12.79
N GLN A 61 -4.05 -1.18 -13.01
CA GLN A 61 -3.71 0.24 -13.06
C GLN A 61 -3.15 0.72 -11.74
N GLN A 62 -3.77 0.31 -10.65
CA GLN A 62 -3.30 0.75 -9.34
C GLN A 62 -1.95 0.11 -9.00
N LEU A 63 -1.77 -1.14 -9.40
CA LEU A 63 -0.48 -1.77 -9.19
C LEU A 63 0.61 -1.09 -9.99
N ALA A 64 0.29 -0.61 -11.19
CA ALA A 64 1.27 0.10 -11.99
C ALA A 64 1.72 1.39 -11.31
N VAL A 65 0.80 2.10 -10.70
CA VAL A 65 1.15 3.30 -9.97
C VAL A 65 2.07 2.97 -8.80
N LEU A 66 1.73 1.93 -8.05
CA LEU A 66 2.55 1.53 -6.92
C LEU A 66 3.92 1.06 -7.36
N ARG A 67 3.98 0.40 -8.51
CA ARG A 67 5.25 -0.07 -9.00
C ARG A 67 6.13 1.07 -9.47
N LYS A 68 5.54 2.05 -10.12
CA LYS A 68 6.29 3.21 -10.55
C LYS A 68 6.85 3.98 -9.37
N ALA A 69 6.14 4.00 -8.26
CA ALA A 69 6.62 4.64 -7.05
C ALA A 69 7.57 3.76 -6.26
N GLU A 70 7.88 2.57 -6.80
CA GLU A 70 8.83 1.65 -6.18
C GLU A 70 8.37 1.18 -4.81
N ILE A 71 7.08 1.00 -4.67
CA ILE A 71 6.51 0.48 -3.45
C ILE A 71 6.33 -1.02 -3.54
N VAL A 72 5.96 -1.51 -4.72
CA VAL A 72 5.76 -2.93 -4.93
C VAL A 72 6.61 -3.41 -6.09
N GLU A 73 6.89 -4.69 -6.11
CA GLU A 73 7.63 -5.34 -7.16
C GLU A 73 6.92 -6.61 -7.57
N THR A 74 7.36 -7.18 -8.67
CA THR A 74 6.78 -8.41 -9.15
C THR A 74 7.80 -9.51 -9.19
N GLN A 75 7.32 -10.71 -9.11
CA GLN A 75 8.14 -11.89 -9.23
C GLN A 75 7.32 -12.92 -9.98
N ARG A 76 7.94 -13.58 -10.93
CA ARG A 76 7.22 -14.57 -11.71
C ARG A 76 7.35 -15.93 -11.04
N ASP A 77 6.23 -16.60 -10.90
CA ASP A 77 6.19 -17.92 -10.31
C ASP A 77 5.39 -18.80 -11.26
N ALA A 78 6.08 -19.58 -12.07
CA ALA A 78 5.47 -20.38 -13.11
C ALA A 78 4.72 -19.46 -14.07
N ARG A 79 3.42 -19.58 -14.16
CA ARG A 79 2.64 -18.73 -15.05
C ARG A 79 2.09 -17.50 -14.39
N HIS A 80 2.33 -17.38 -13.11
CA HIS A 80 1.71 -16.30 -12.35
C HIS A 80 2.68 -15.19 -12.08
N VAL A 81 2.19 -13.98 -12.08
CA VAL A 81 2.95 -12.83 -11.67
C VAL A 81 2.49 -12.49 -10.26
N ILE A 82 3.44 -12.54 -9.35
CA ILE A 82 3.16 -12.30 -7.94
C ILE A 82 3.66 -10.93 -7.56
N TYR A 83 2.84 -10.19 -6.84
CA TYR A 83 3.21 -8.86 -6.38
C TYR A 83 3.56 -8.92 -4.90
N PHE A 84 4.55 -8.16 -4.51
CA PHE A 84 4.94 -8.10 -3.11
C PHE A 84 5.41 -6.69 -2.77
N LEU A 85 5.33 -6.38 -1.50
CA LEU A 85 5.73 -5.07 -1.00
C LEU A 85 7.24 -5.07 -0.85
N SER A 86 7.92 -4.31 -1.68
CA SER A 86 9.38 -4.33 -1.72
C SER A 86 10.02 -3.19 -0.94
N ASN A 87 9.23 -2.20 -0.55
CA ASN A 87 9.78 -1.03 0.11
C ASN A 87 9.61 -1.17 1.61
N ASP A 88 10.71 -1.46 2.29
CA ASP A 88 10.66 -1.70 3.72
C ASP A 88 10.23 -0.46 4.50
N LYS A 89 10.57 0.71 4.01
CA LYS A 89 10.18 1.93 4.68
C LYS A 89 8.67 2.12 4.64
N VAL A 90 8.09 1.85 3.48
CA VAL A 90 6.65 1.91 3.35
C VAL A 90 5.99 0.87 4.25
N ARG A 91 6.58 -0.32 4.29
CA ARG A 91 6.03 -1.36 5.15
C ARG A 91 5.99 -0.91 6.61
N ARG A 92 7.05 -0.26 7.06
CA ARG A 92 7.08 0.22 8.43
C ARG A 92 6.09 1.34 8.66
N ILE A 93 5.99 2.27 7.72
CA ILE A 93 5.05 3.36 7.84
C ILE A 93 3.63 2.84 7.94
N LEU A 94 3.28 1.89 7.11
CA LEU A 94 1.94 1.36 7.11
C LEU A 94 1.63 0.59 8.37
N ARG A 95 2.59 -0.17 8.87
CA ARG A 95 2.37 -0.90 10.10
C ARG A 95 2.12 0.04 11.26
N VAL A 96 2.89 1.09 11.34
CA VAL A 96 2.73 2.07 12.40
C VAL A 96 1.39 2.78 12.26
N SER A 97 1.05 3.17 11.05
CA SER A 97 -0.20 3.87 10.81
C SER A 97 -1.39 3.02 11.20
N ILE A 98 -1.38 1.78 10.75
CA ILE A 98 -2.49 0.90 11.06
C ILE A 98 -2.58 0.67 12.55
N ALA A 99 -1.46 0.44 13.20
CA ALA A 99 -1.47 0.15 14.61
C ALA A 99 -1.86 1.35 15.45
N ASN A 100 -1.39 2.51 15.06
CA ASN A 100 -1.55 3.68 15.91
C ASN A 100 -2.71 4.58 15.53
N LEU A 101 -3.07 4.61 14.27
CA LEU A 101 -4.15 5.48 13.87
C LEU A 101 -5.50 4.80 13.99
N ALA A 102 -5.54 3.52 13.71
CA ALA A 102 -6.80 2.80 13.79
C ALA A 102 -7.05 2.21 15.16
N ARG A 103 -6.01 1.67 15.74
CA ARG A 103 -6.22 0.91 16.95
C ARG A 103 -6.69 1.69 18.16
N PRO A 104 -6.20 2.90 18.39
CA PRO A 104 -6.67 3.59 19.58
C PRO A 104 -8.18 3.70 19.66
N ALA A 105 -8.77 4.01 18.55
CA ALA A 105 -10.22 4.10 18.53
C ALA A 105 -10.83 2.73 18.72
N GLU A 106 -10.23 1.76 18.11
CA GLU A 106 -10.69 0.43 18.26
C GLU A 106 -10.67 -0.03 19.68
N GLN A 107 -9.57 0.23 20.32
CA GLN A 107 -9.43 -0.21 21.68
C GLN A 107 -10.43 0.45 22.60
N ALA A 108 -10.75 1.67 22.32
CA ALA A 108 -11.65 2.39 23.18
C ALA A 108 -13.05 1.80 23.13
N ASP A 109 -13.51 1.50 21.94
CA ASP A 109 -14.87 1.02 21.82
C ASP A 109 -14.97 -0.11 20.86
N VAL A 110 -14.04 -0.99 20.95
CA VAL A 110 -13.88 -1.98 19.92
C VAL A 110 -15.15 -2.78 19.66
N ALA A 111 -15.81 -3.21 20.69
CA ALA A 111 -16.94 -4.08 20.47
C ALA A 111 -18.04 -3.38 19.71
N GLU A 112 -18.34 -2.18 20.11
CA GLU A 112 -19.41 -1.48 19.46
C GLU A 112 -19.06 -0.99 18.10
N ILE A 113 -17.86 -0.48 17.96
CA ILE A 113 -17.44 0.01 16.68
C ILE A 113 -17.40 -1.11 15.67
N ASP A 114 -16.90 -2.25 16.06
CA ASP A 114 -16.83 -3.36 15.17
C ASP A 114 -18.17 -3.77 14.66
N LYS A 115 -19.13 -3.84 15.53
CA LYS A 115 -20.44 -4.24 15.09
C LYS A 115 -21.02 -3.30 14.09
N LYS A 116 -20.86 -2.03 14.30
CA LYS A 116 -21.36 -1.07 13.35
C LYS A 116 -20.64 -1.12 12.06
N GLN A 117 -19.34 -1.27 12.11
CA GLN A 117 -18.57 -1.28 10.91
C GLN A 117 -18.87 -2.48 10.06
N GLN A 118 -19.03 -3.59 10.67
CA GLN A 118 -19.30 -4.76 9.91
C GLN A 118 -20.59 -4.69 9.23
N ALA A 119 -21.47 -3.95 9.77
CA ALA A 119 -22.69 -3.75 9.06
C ALA A 119 -22.42 -2.95 7.84
N GLY A 120 -21.41 -2.15 7.79
CA GLY A 120 -21.23 -1.40 6.63
C GLY A 120 -19.92 -1.27 6.20
N ALA A 121 -19.20 -0.77 6.37
CA ALA A 121 -18.14 -0.47 5.84
C ALA A 121 -17.12 -1.05 5.64
N PHE A 122 -16.54 -1.42 5.82
CA PHE A 122 -15.37 -1.79 5.64
C PHE A 122 -15.30 -2.70 4.97
N ALA A 123 -15.97 -2.97 4.92
CA ALA A 123 -15.98 -3.74 4.36
C ALA A 123 -16.10 -3.47 3.30
N ARG A 124 -15.98 -2.73 3.23
CA ARG A 124 -15.92 -2.31 2.56
C ARG A 124 -15.59 -1.61 2.41
N VAL A 125 -15.23 -1.40 2.75
CA VAL A 125 -14.96 -0.68 2.70
C VAL A 125 -14.98 -0.72 1.89
N ARG A 126 -15.28 -1.15 1.69
CA ARG A 126 -15.55 -1.37 1.19
C ARG A 126 -15.96 -1.07 0.83
#